data_25eee45c692e606150c7ee6f8f8ab397
#
_entry.id   25eee45c692e606150c7ee6f8f8ab397
#
_cell.length_a   1.000
_cell.length_b   1.000
_cell.length_c   1.000
_cell.angle_alpha   90.00
_cell.angle_beta   90.00
_cell.angle_gamma   90.00
#
_symmetry.space_group_name_H-M   'P 1'
#
loop_
_entity.id
_entity.type
_entity.pdbx_description
1 polymer ?
#
loop_
_entity_poly.entity_id
_entity_poly.type
_entity_poly.pdbx_seq_one_letter_code
_entity_poly.pdbx_strand_id
1 'polypeptide(L)'
;MVYSWRNAAWERDMRMARGEPLNVLPHLERGSGPSVSAPWQVKIEPGFSSFAGRTQDIRGYVNQLLTHVHSVVPPNALPQTPIYIMATAGMRMLKPEVRQAILLETCRVIREQPFYFDPDVQDYAGADTDTACGGHVRVITGEEEGMLGWLAVNYLMHEFGPQASTVGFLDMGGASSQIAFVPDSHDQNSRDLFHVTLHRLDASLDTHNVFVTTFLGYGTNAARTRYLYALSERLGAPRTLPDPCLSLIHI
;
A
#
# COMPACT_ATOMS: atom_id res chain seq x y z
N MET A 1 -7.71 -0.79 5.61
CA MET A 1 -8.75 -0.46 4.62
C MET A 1 -9.47 -1.73 4.21
N VAL A 2 -10.78 -1.64 3.98
CA VAL A 2 -11.60 -2.72 3.43
C VAL A 2 -12.09 -2.29 2.06
N TYR A 3 -12.11 -3.22 1.12
CA TYR A 3 -12.64 -3.03 -0.21
C TYR A 3 -13.64 -4.14 -0.50
N SER A 4 -14.66 -3.84 -1.30
CA SER A 4 -15.62 -4.81 -1.81
C SER A 4 -15.69 -4.73 -3.33
N TRP A 5 -15.75 -5.88 -3.97
CA TRP A 5 -15.97 -5.98 -5.41
C TRP A 5 -16.99 -7.06 -5.69
N ARG A 6 -17.66 -6.92 -6.81
CA ARG A 6 -18.59 -7.91 -7.32
C ARG A 6 -17.85 -8.93 -8.18
N ASN A 7 -18.42 -10.12 -8.29
CA ASN A 7 -17.89 -11.10 -9.26
C ASN A 7 -17.93 -10.49 -10.68
N ALA A 8 -16.79 -10.52 -11.37
CA ALA A 8 -16.66 -9.88 -12.68
C ALA A 8 -17.64 -10.46 -13.74
N ALA A 9 -17.93 -11.76 -13.70
CA ALA A 9 -18.90 -12.36 -14.60
C ALA A 9 -20.32 -11.83 -14.32
N TRP A 10 -20.71 -11.73 -13.06
CA TRP A 10 -22.00 -11.16 -12.67
C TRP A 10 -22.10 -9.68 -13.09
N GLU A 11 -21.06 -8.89 -12.87
CA GLU A 11 -21.05 -7.47 -13.25
C GLU A 11 -21.15 -7.30 -14.78
N ARG A 12 -20.40 -8.12 -15.53
CA ARG A 12 -20.48 -8.16 -17.00
C ARG A 12 -21.92 -8.45 -17.46
N ASP A 13 -22.55 -9.50 -16.93
CA ASP A 13 -23.89 -9.91 -17.34
C ASP A 13 -24.94 -8.83 -17.02
N MET A 14 -24.82 -8.16 -15.86
CA MET A 14 -25.68 -7.03 -15.49
C MET A 14 -25.50 -5.83 -16.41
N ARG A 15 -24.26 -5.50 -16.80
CA ARG A 15 -23.97 -4.41 -17.73
C ARG A 15 -24.50 -4.73 -19.14
N MET A 16 -24.32 -5.96 -19.62
CA MET A 16 -24.88 -6.42 -20.89
C MET A 16 -26.40 -6.26 -20.91
N ALA A 17 -27.08 -6.66 -19.85
CA ALA A 17 -28.54 -6.54 -19.75
C ALA A 17 -29.02 -5.08 -19.77
N ARG A 18 -28.17 -4.12 -19.38
CA ARG A 18 -28.46 -2.67 -19.37
C ARG A 18 -27.94 -1.93 -20.61
N GLY A 19 -27.26 -2.62 -21.52
CA GLY A 19 -26.60 -1.98 -22.67
C GLY A 19 -25.44 -1.05 -22.28
N GLU A 20 -24.81 -1.30 -21.13
CA GLU A 20 -23.66 -0.51 -20.63
C GLU A 20 -22.34 -1.03 -21.24
N PRO A 21 -21.32 -0.16 -21.37
CA PRO A 21 -20.00 -0.54 -21.88
C PRO A 21 -19.34 -1.64 -21.03
N LEU A 22 -18.65 -2.57 -21.70
CA LEU A 22 -17.87 -3.64 -21.06
C LEU A 22 -16.34 -3.41 -21.12
N ASN A 23 -15.89 -2.45 -21.91
CA ASN A 23 -14.48 -2.07 -22.01
C ASN A 23 -14.00 -1.23 -20.80
N VAL A 24 -14.42 -1.62 -19.61
CA VAL A 24 -14.12 -1.00 -18.32
C VAL A 24 -13.58 -2.03 -17.35
N LEU A 25 -12.87 -1.58 -16.33
CA LEU A 25 -12.44 -2.42 -15.21
C LEU A 25 -13.62 -2.77 -14.29
N PRO A 26 -13.56 -3.90 -13.55
CA PRO A 26 -14.54 -4.23 -12.53
C PRO A 26 -14.73 -3.11 -11.51
N HIS A 27 -15.95 -2.91 -11.03
CA HIS A 27 -16.22 -1.87 -10.05
C HIS A 27 -15.71 -2.26 -8.66
N LEU A 28 -14.98 -1.32 -8.02
CA LEU A 28 -14.44 -1.46 -6.68
C LEU A 28 -15.12 -0.47 -5.73
N GLU A 29 -15.68 -0.97 -4.64
CA GLU A 29 -16.26 -0.16 -3.57
C GLU A 29 -15.25 -0.02 -2.41
N ARG A 30 -15.12 1.19 -1.87
CA ARG A 30 -14.23 1.49 -0.74
C ARG A 30 -14.95 1.98 0.51
N GLY A 31 -16.27 1.82 0.56
CA GLY A 31 -17.10 2.23 1.69
C GLY A 31 -16.98 3.72 2.01
N SER A 32 -17.00 4.55 0.99
CA SER A 32 -17.03 6.00 1.12
C SER A 32 -18.36 6.54 0.58
N GLY A 33 -18.97 7.45 1.32
CA GLY A 33 -20.22 8.09 0.91
C GLY A 33 -21.24 8.21 2.05
N PRO A 34 -22.29 9.02 1.85
CA PRO A 34 -23.25 9.34 2.91
C PRO A 34 -24.12 8.15 3.37
N SER A 35 -24.16 7.07 2.60
CA SER A 35 -24.91 5.85 2.95
C SER A 35 -24.11 4.83 3.77
N VAL A 36 -22.82 5.08 4.01
CA VAL A 36 -21.95 4.16 4.76
C VAL A 36 -22.05 4.48 6.24
N SER A 37 -22.50 3.53 7.04
CA SER A 37 -22.70 3.68 8.49
C SER A 37 -21.38 3.81 9.28
N ALA A 38 -20.27 3.30 8.71
CA ALA A 38 -18.92 3.42 9.28
C ALA A 38 -17.88 3.46 8.14
N PRO A 39 -16.81 4.24 8.27
CA PRO A 39 -15.75 4.28 7.25
C PRO A 39 -15.06 2.91 7.17
N TRP A 40 -14.82 2.43 5.95
CA TRP A 40 -14.09 1.16 5.71
C TRP A 40 -12.57 1.33 5.86
N GLN A 41 -12.16 2.45 6.36
CA GLN A 41 -10.77 2.82 6.57
C GLN A 41 -10.56 3.26 8.00
N VAL A 42 -9.48 2.76 8.61
CA VAL A 42 -8.97 3.23 9.90
C VAL A 42 -7.47 3.43 9.81
N LYS A 43 -6.97 4.43 10.50
CA LYS A 43 -5.54 4.65 10.70
C LYS A 43 -5.25 4.58 12.19
N ILE A 44 -4.29 3.74 12.57
CA ILE A 44 -3.79 3.63 13.94
C ILE A 44 -2.28 3.84 13.96
N GLU A 45 -1.78 4.34 15.07
CA GLU A 45 -0.37 4.55 15.34
C GLU A 45 0.03 3.80 16.60
N PRO A 46 1.31 3.46 16.73
CA PRO A 46 2.41 3.65 15.78
C PRO A 46 2.43 2.59 14.67
N GLY A 47 3.27 2.77 13.64
CA GLY A 47 3.45 1.76 12.58
C GLY A 47 4.20 0.50 13.06
N PHE A 48 4.14 -0.59 12.28
CA PHE A 48 4.72 -1.92 12.62
C PHE A 48 6.20 -1.88 13.02
N SER A 49 7.01 -1.03 12.41
CA SER A 49 8.44 -0.91 12.72
C SER A 49 8.73 -0.49 14.16
N SER A 50 7.79 0.14 14.84
CA SER A 50 7.94 0.54 16.26
C SER A 50 7.90 -0.66 17.23
N PHE A 51 7.49 -1.84 16.76
CA PHE A 51 7.47 -3.07 17.55
C PHE A 51 8.80 -3.82 17.52
N ALA A 52 9.85 -3.25 16.93
CA ALA A 52 11.20 -3.78 17.02
C ALA A 52 11.60 -3.98 18.50
N GLY A 53 11.94 -5.24 18.86
CA GLY A 53 12.23 -5.61 20.26
C GLY A 53 11.01 -5.73 21.20
N ARG A 54 9.79 -5.56 20.68
CA ARG A 54 8.53 -5.67 21.47
C ARG A 54 7.47 -6.47 20.70
N THR A 55 7.84 -7.58 20.12
CA THR A 55 6.94 -8.41 19.28
C THR A 55 5.72 -8.93 20.05
N GLN A 56 5.82 -9.07 21.37
CA GLN A 56 4.69 -9.44 22.24
C GLN A 56 3.52 -8.45 22.18
N ASP A 57 3.78 -7.19 21.84
CA ASP A 57 2.76 -6.12 21.79
C ASP A 57 1.99 -6.14 20.43
N ILE A 58 2.48 -6.86 19.43
CA ILE A 58 1.90 -6.92 18.09
C ILE A 58 0.47 -7.45 18.12
N ARG A 59 0.19 -8.45 18.95
CA ARG A 59 -1.16 -9.02 19.10
C ARG A 59 -2.19 -7.95 19.45
N GLY A 60 -1.89 -7.10 20.43
CA GLY A 60 -2.78 -6.01 20.82
C GLY A 60 -3.02 -5.00 19.69
N TYR A 61 -1.96 -4.67 18.96
CA TYR A 61 -2.03 -3.75 17.82
C TYR A 61 -2.85 -4.34 16.66
N VAL A 62 -2.58 -5.57 16.25
CA VAL A 62 -3.29 -6.23 15.16
C VAL A 62 -4.77 -6.43 15.52
N ASN A 63 -5.08 -6.77 16.77
CA ASN A 63 -6.46 -6.91 17.23
C ASN A 63 -7.27 -5.61 17.13
N GLN A 64 -6.66 -4.44 17.30
CA GLN A 64 -7.36 -3.16 17.08
C GLN A 64 -7.76 -3.01 15.61
N LEU A 65 -6.89 -3.38 14.66
CA LEU A 65 -7.21 -3.39 13.22
C LEU A 65 -8.30 -4.41 12.90
N LEU A 66 -8.20 -5.61 13.46
CA LEU A 66 -9.18 -6.69 13.27
C LEU A 66 -10.57 -6.30 13.83
N THR A 67 -10.62 -5.61 14.97
CA THR A 67 -11.87 -5.08 15.51
C THR A 67 -12.57 -4.17 14.50
N HIS A 68 -11.82 -3.31 13.83
CA HIS A 68 -12.37 -2.47 12.75
C HIS A 68 -12.85 -3.32 11.57
N VAL A 69 -12.06 -4.31 11.12
CA VAL A 69 -12.48 -5.20 10.02
C VAL A 69 -13.77 -5.90 10.35
N HIS A 70 -13.91 -6.45 11.56
CA HIS A 70 -15.14 -7.13 12.01
C HIS A 70 -16.36 -6.20 12.14
N SER A 71 -16.15 -4.90 12.33
CA SER A 71 -17.24 -3.93 12.31
C SER A 71 -17.77 -3.61 10.91
N VAL A 72 -16.99 -3.91 9.87
CA VAL A 72 -17.28 -3.58 8.46
C VAL A 72 -17.64 -4.82 7.66
N VAL A 73 -16.90 -5.93 7.82
CA VAL A 73 -17.08 -7.17 7.07
C VAL A 73 -18.08 -8.07 7.79
N PRO A 74 -19.20 -8.47 7.16
CA PRO A 74 -20.14 -9.40 7.76
C PRO A 74 -19.47 -10.74 8.11
N PRO A 75 -19.80 -11.37 9.25
CA PRO A 75 -19.16 -12.62 9.70
C PRO A 75 -19.20 -13.76 8.68
N ASN A 76 -20.29 -13.87 7.91
CA ASN A 76 -20.43 -14.88 6.86
C ASN A 76 -19.58 -14.60 5.61
N ALA A 77 -19.04 -13.38 5.44
CA ALA A 77 -18.17 -13.01 4.33
C ALA A 77 -16.68 -13.20 4.66
N LEU A 78 -16.31 -13.28 5.94
CA LEU A 78 -14.90 -13.42 6.36
C LEU A 78 -14.17 -14.60 5.70
N PRO A 79 -14.77 -15.82 5.58
CA PRO A 79 -14.10 -16.95 4.94
C PRO A 79 -13.84 -16.78 3.42
N GLN A 80 -14.43 -15.75 2.82
CA GLN A 80 -14.23 -15.40 1.41
C GLN A 80 -13.46 -14.08 1.25
N THR A 81 -13.05 -13.46 2.36
CA THR A 81 -12.35 -12.18 2.37
C THR A 81 -10.84 -12.43 2.54
N PRO A 82 -10.02 -12.18 1.51
CA PRO A 82 -8.58 -12.23 1.67
C PRO A 82 -8.09 -11.07 2.53
N ILE A 83 -7.07 -11.34 3.34
CA ILE A 83 -6.39 -10.33 4.15
C ILE A 83 -4.94 -10.20 3.71
N TYR A 84 -4.48 -8.97 3.49
CA TYR A 84 -3.10 -8.66 3.14
C TYR A 84 -2.53 -7.61 4.08
N ILE A 85 -1.31 -7.84 4.55
CA ILE A 85 -0.54 -6.89 5.36
C ILE A 85 0.76 -6.60 4.61
N MET A 86 0.83 -5.42 4.03
CA MET A 86 1.97 -4.96 3.26
C MET A 86 2.70 -3.89 4.07
N ALA A 87 3.86 -4.25 4.59
CA ALA A 87 4.72 -3.34 5.35
C ALA A 87 5.70 -2.64 4.39
N THR A 88 6.02 -1.39 4.69
CA THR A 88 6.75 -0.49 3.81
C THR A 88 8.09 -0.04 4.40
N ALA A 89 8.58 1.14 4.05
CA ALA A 89 9.91 1.64 4.35
C ALA A 89 10.33 1.54 5.82
N GLY A 90 9.42 1.77 6.77
CA GLY A 90 9.76 1.65 8.19
C GLY A 90 10.26 0.25 8.57
N MET A 91 9.70 -0.78 7.96
CA MET A 91 10.15 -2.16 8.14
C MET A 91 11.44 -2.43 7.35
N ARG A 92 11.58 -1.91 6.14
CA ARG A 92 12.82 -2.07 5.32
C ARG A 92 14.08 -1.56 6.03
N MET A 93 13.95 -0.61 6.95
CA MET A 93 15.07 -0.07 7.74
C MET A 93 15.46 -0.94 8.94
N LEU A 94 14.69 -1.95 9.29
CA LEU A 94 15.01 -2.88 10.38
C LEU A 94 15.94 -3.99 9.91
N LYS A 95 16.63 -4.64 10.87
CA LYS A 95 17.41 -5.85 10.60
C LYS A 95 16.50 -6.99 10.16
N PRO A 96 16.97 -7.90 9.28
CA PRO A 96 16.15 -9.01 8.75
C PRO A 96 15.49 -9.86 9.85
N GLU A 97 16.22 -10.21 10.89
CA GLU A 97 15.71 -11.06 11.98
C GLU A 97 14.56 -10.37 12.74
N VAL A 98 14.67 -9.05 12.93
CA VAL A 98 13.65 -8.25 13.61
C VAL A 98 12.38 -8.14 12.74
N ARG A 99 12.56 -7.89 11.44
CA ARG A 99 11.45 -7.87 10.48
C ARG A 99 10.70 -9.19 10.48
N GLN A 100 11.44 -10.30 10.32
CA GLN A 100 10.85 -11.63 10.27
C GLN A 100 10.10 -11.97 11.55
N ALA A 101 10.61 -11.62 12.72
CA ALA A 101 9.92 -11.82 14.00
C ALA A 101 8.57 -11.06 14.06
N ILE A 102 8.52 -9.84 13.55
CA ILE A 102 7.29 -9.03 13.47
C ILE A 102 6.30 -9.67 12.51
N LEU A 103 6.74 -10.08 11.31
CA LEU A 103 5.88 -10.70 10.30
C LEU A 103 5.29 -12.01 10.78
N LEU A 104 6.11 -12.87 11.41
CA LEU A 104 5.67 -14.17 11.94
C LEU A 104 4.63 -14.02 13.07
N GLU A 105 4.83 -13.08 14.00
CA GLU A 105 3.83 -12.84 15.04
C GLU A 105 2.54 -12.26 14.47
N THR A 106 2.64 -11.34 13.52
CA THR A 106 1.48 -10.82 12.78
C THR A 106 0.71 -11.94 12.08
N CYS A 107 1.42 -12.83 11.37
CA CYS A 107 0.84 -13.99 10.72
C CYS A 107 0.11 -14.91 11.71
N ARG A 108 0.72 -15.18 12.88
CA ARG A 108 0.11 -16.00 13.92
C ARG A 108 -1.24 -15.42 14.36
N VAL A 109 -1.32 -14.10 14.57
CA VAL A 109 -2.55 -13.42 15.02
C VAL A 109 -3.64 -13.47 13.96
N ILE A 110 -3.32 -13.20 12.69
CA ILE A 110 -4.34 -13.19 11.63
C ILE A 110 -4.85 -14.58 11.27
N ARG A 111 -4.02 -15.63 11.44
CA ARG A 111 -4.44 -17.02 11.22
C ARG A 111 -5.42 -17.56 12.25
N GLU A 112 -5.58 -16.89 13.38
CA GLU A 112 -6.63 -17.22 14.36
C GLU A 112 -8.01 -16.75 13.87
N GLN A 113 -8.08 -15.99 12.79
CA GLN A 113 -9.30 -15.44 12.22
C GLN A 113 -9.73 -16.24 10.97
N PRO A 114 -11.03 -16.29 10.65
CA PRO A 114 -11.54 -17.07 9.54
C PRO A 114 -11.38 -16.37 8.17
N PHE A 115 -10.27 -15.66 7.93
CA PHE A 115 -10.00 -15.04 6.63
C PHE A 115 -9.57 -16.08 5.58
N TYR A 116 -9.78 -15.73 4.33
CA TYR A 116 -9.27 -16.50 3.21
C TYR A 116 -7.76 -16.24 3.03
N PHE A 117 -6.99 -17.31 2.99
CA PHE A 117 -5.58 -17.30 2.63
C PHE A 117 -5.43 -18.02 1.30
N ASP A 118 -5.17 -17.27 0.25
CA ASP A 118 -5.02 -17.78 -1.10
C ASP A 118 -3.74 -18.65 -1.19
N PRO A 119 -3.85 -19.94 -1.52
CA PRO A 119 -2.70 -20.81 -1.67
C PRO A 119 -1.84 -20.46 -2.90
N ASP A 120 -2.43 -19.77 -3.88
CA ASP A 120 -1.78 -19.40 -5.14
C ASP A 120 -1.14 -18.00 -5.09
N VAL A 121 -1.20 -17.31 -3.95
CA VAL A 121 -0.43 -16.08 -3.76
C VAL A 121 1.05 -16.45 -3.77
N GLN A 122 1.61 -16.44 -4.96
CA GLN A 122 3.05 -16.54 -5.16
C GLN A 122 3.68 -15.23 -4.70
N ASP A 123 4.82 -15.35 -4.04
CA ASP A 123 5.65 -14.19 -3.74
C ASP A 123 6.04 -13.51 -5.06
N TYR A 124 5.31 -12.47 -5.44
CA TYR A 124 5.72 -11.56 -6.51
C TYR A 124 7.00 -10.81 -6.16
N ALA A 125 7.42 -10.94 -4.93
CA ALA A 125 8.63 -10.35 -4.40
C ALA A 125 9.83 -11.23 -4.76
N GLY A 126 10.86 -10.63 -5.33
CA GLY A 126 12.14 -11.29 -5.54
C GLY A 126 12.69 -11.91 -4.23
N ALA A 127 13.71 -12.72 -4.35
CA ALA A 127 14.29 -13.56 -3.27
C ALA A 127 14.66 -12.83 -1.96
N ASP A 128 14.59 -11.50 -1.92
CA ASP A 128 15.00 -10.65 -0.79
C ASP A 128 13.85 -10.11 0.07
N THR A 129 12.60 -10.51 -0.17
CA THR A 129 11.48 -9.98 0.61
C THR A 129 11.09 -10.91 1.74
N ASP A 130 11.05 -10.34 2.96
CA ASP A 130 10.57 -11.05 4.14
C ASP A 130 9.07 -11.29 4.02
N THR A 131 8.66 -12.55 4.07
CA THR A 131 7.28 -12.98 3.93
C THR A 131 6.85 -13.86 5.09
N ALA A 132 5.55 -13.86 5.36
CA ALA A 132 4.88 -14.80 6.25
C ALA A 132 3.47 -15.08 5.73
N CYS A 133 2.83 -16.15 6.17
CA CYS A 133 1.50 -16.55 5.72
C CYS A 133 1.39 -16.71 4.19
N GLY A 134 2.43 -17.27 3.53
CA GLY A 134 2.40 -17.49 2.08
C GLY A 134 2.26 -16.18 1.28
N GLY A 135 2.96 -15.11 1.68
CA GLY A 135 2.92 -13.82 1.00
C GLY A 135 1.81 -12.86 1.44
N HIS A 136 0.83 -13.31 2.23
CA HIS A 136 -0.22 -12.44 2.75
C HIS A 136 0.28 -11.39 3.77
N VAL A 137 1.40 -11.66 4.42
CA VAL A 137 2.08 -10.74 5.34
C VAL A 137 3.51 -10.57 4.85
N ARG A 138 3.86 -9.40 4.35
CA ARG A 138 5.18 -9.18 3.76
C ARG A 138 5.65 -7.73 3.83
N VAL A 139 6.95 -7.54 3.67
CA VAL A 139 7.53 -6.22 3.40
C VAL A 139 7.63 -6.06 1.89
N ILE A 140 6.94 -5.07 1.35
CA ILE A 140 7.00 -4.76 -0.09
C ILE A 140 8.22 -3.91 -0.42
N THR A 141 8.74 -4.02 -1.64
CA THR A 141 9.80 -3.15 -2.12
C THR A 141 9.31 -1.72 -2.30
N GLY A 142 10.22 -0.77 -2.47
CA GLY A 142 9.83 0.62 -2.73
C GLY A 142 9.21 0.81 -4.10
N GLU A 143 9.69 0.04 -5.08
CA GLU A 143 9.17 0.00 -6.44
C GLU A 143 7.75 -0.58 -6.47
N GLU A 144 7.54 -1.65 -5.73
CA GLU A 144 6.23 -2.27 -5.57
C GLU A 144 5.24 -1.32 -4.89
N GLU A 145 5.69 -0.60 -3.84
CA GLU A 145 4.90 0.43 -3.15
C GLU A 145 4.48 1.54 -4.12
N GLY A 146 5.41 2.05 -4.95
CA GLY A 146 5.13 3.07 -5.95
C GLY A 146 4.19 2.58 -7.05
N MET A 147 4.40 1.37 -7.57
CA MET A 147 3.55 0.76 -8.59
C MET A 147 2.12 0.54 -8.09
N LEU A 148 1.97 -0.04 -6.91
CA LEU A 148 0.65 -0.29 -6.30
C LEU A 148 -0.08 1.02 -5.98
N GLY A 149 0.66 2.04 -5.54
CA GLY A 149 0.11 3.37 -5.30
C GLY A 149 -0.40 4.03 -6.59
N TRP A 150 0.39 3.99 -7.66
CA TRP A 150 -0.02 4.47 -8.98
C TRP A 150 -1.26 3.73 -9.49
N LEU A 151 -1.27 2.40 -9.38
CA LEU A 151 -2.41 1.57 -9.77
C LEU A 151 -3.68 1.96 -8.99
N ALA A 152 -3.57 2.09 -7.66
CA ALA A 152 -4.70 2.42 -6.81
C ALA A 152 -5.29 3.81 -7.13
N VAL A 153 -4.44 4.82 -7.33
CA VAL A 153 -4.91 6.18 -7.65
C VAL A 153 -5.64 6.19 -8.99
N ASN A 154 -5.04 5.64 -10.04
CA ASN A 154 -5.65 5.64 -11.37
C ASN A 154 -6.93 4.79 -11.43
N TYR A 155 -6.97 3.67 -10.67
CA TYR A 155 -8.18 2.85 -10.57
C TYR A 155 -9.33 3.62 -9.91
N LEU A 156 -9.05 4.27 -8.78
CA LEU A 156 -10.05 5.00 -8.00
C LEU A 156 -10.50 6.31 -8.66
N MET A 157 -9.67 6.88 -9.52
CA MET A 157 -10.00 8.06 -10.32
C MET A 157 -10.65 7.72 -11.67
N HIS A 158 -10.79 6.41 -11.98
CA HIS A 158 -11.32 5.92 -13.26
C HIS A 158 -10.50 6.34 -14.48
N GLU A 159 -9.17 6.47 -14.32
CA GLU A 159 -8.23 6.88 -15.37
C GLU A 159 -7.75 5.70 -16.24
N PHE A 160 -8.32 4.51 -16.07
CA PHE A 160 -8.11 3.37 -16.95
C PHE A 160 -9.26 3.22 -17.93
N GLY A 161 -8.99 3.46 -19.21
CA GLY A 161 -10.00 3.36 -20.22
C GLY A 161 -9.52 3.83 -21.60
N PRO A 162 -10.29 3.59 -22.67
CA PRO A 162 -9.86 3.85 -24.03
C PRO A 162 -9.55 5.32 -24.38
N GLN A 163 -10.04 6.27 -23.59
CA GLN A 163 -9.87 7.71 -23.80
C GLN A 163 -9.30 8.40 -22.55
N ALA A 164 -8.99 7.64 -21.49
CA ALA A 164 -8.43 8.17 -20.26
C ALA A 164 -6.90 8.27 -20.37
N SER A 165 -6.34 9.23 -19.67
CA SER A 165 -4.91 9.43 -19.53
C SER A 165 -4.54 9.23 -18.07
N THR A 166 -3.67 8.26 -17.80
CA THR A 166 -3.24 8.00 -16.42
C THR A 166 -2.51 9.18 -15.82
N VAL A 167 -2.73 9.42 -14.53
CA VAL A 167 -2.03 10.45 -13.76
C VAL A 167 -0.77 9.89 -13.12
N GLY A 168 0.22 10.75 -12.88
CA GLY A 168 1.40 10.41 -12.11
C GLY A 168 1.08 10.28 -10.62
N PHE A 169 1.88 9.49 -9.93
CA PHE A 169 1.77 9.25 -8.50
C PHE A 169 3.06 9.67 -7.80
N LEU A 170 2.93 10.46 -6.75
CA LEU A 170 4.01 10.84 -5.83
C LEU A 170 3.56 10.52 -4.41
N ASP A 171 4.31 9.66 -3.73
CA ASP A 171 4.13 9.39 -2.30
C ASP A 171 5.33 9.87 -1.51
N MET A 172 5.08 10.55 -0.40
CA MET A 172 6.09 10.96 0.57
C MET A 172 5.68 10.41 1.94
N GLY A 173 6.13 9.20 2.23
CA GLY A 173 5.95 8.55 3.51
C GLY A 173 6.88 9.10 4.60
N GLY A 174 6.93 8.41 5.75
CA GLY A 174 7.83 8.79 6.85
C GLY A 174 9.30 8.50 6.59
N ALA A 175 9.61 7.38 5.90
CA ALA A 175 10.97 6.87 5.71
C ALA A 175 11.40 6.78 4.25
N SER A 176 10.49 6.78 3.27
CA SER A 176 10.81 6.77 1.84
C SER A 176 9.88 7.66 1.05
N SER A 177 10.25 7.95 -0.18
CA SER A 177 9.40 8.60 -1.19
C SER A 177 9.40 7.76 -2.46
N GLN A 178 8.27 7.72 -3.18
CA GLN A 178 8.08 7.01 -4.43
C GLN A 178 7.53 7.94 -5.50
N ILE A 179 7.96 7.71 -6.74
CA ILE A 179 7.42 8.38 -7.92
C ILE A 179 7.07 7.29 -8.93
N ALA A 180 5.86 7.34 -9.48
CA ALA A 180 5.43 6.42 -10.53
C ALA A 180 4.55 7.13 -11.56
N PHE A 181 4.79 6.88 -12.84
CA PHE A 181 4.02 7.46 -13.96
C PHE A 181 4.27 6.66 -15.24
N VAL A 182 3.39 6.82 -16.22
CA VAL A 182 3.62 6.32 -17.59
C VAL A 182 4.43 7.36 -18.36
N PRO A 183 5.67 7.06 -18.78
CA PRO A 183 6.48 8.01 -19.53
C PRO A 183 5.99 8.15 -20.98
N ASP A 184 6.28 9.30 -21.61
CA ASP A 184 6.08 9.49 -23.02
C ASP A 184 6.90 8.50 -23.85
N SER A 185 6.44 8.17 -25.06
CA SER A 185 6.92 7.07 -25.90
C SER A 185 8.42 7.06 -26.25
N HIS A 186 9.14 8.13 -25.97
CA HIS A 186 10.57 8.25 -26.26
C HIS A 186 11.51 7.61 -25.21
N ASP A 187 11.01 7.32 -23.99
CA ASP A 187 11.82 6.82 -22.85
C ASP A 187 11.55 5.35 -22.49
N GLN A 188 11.05 4.55 -23.40
CA GLN A 188 10.61 3.16 -23.14
C GLN A 188 11.74 2.15 -22.91
N ASN A 189 13.00 2.55 -22.90
CA ASN A 189 14.15 1.67 -22.67
C ASN A 189 14.75 1.73 -21.26
N SER A 190 14.04 2.32 -20.29
CA SER A 190 14.48 2.39 -18.91
C SER A 190 14.38 1.02 -18.22
N ARG A 191 15.39 0.68 -17.40
CA ARG A 191 15.37 -0.54 -16.55
C ARG A 191 14.33 -0.49 -15.43
N ASP A 192 13.77 0.69 -15.19
CA ASP A 192 12.83 0.97 -14.10
C ASP A 192 11.37 0.97 -14.58
N LEU A 193 11.09 0.33 -15.73
CA LEU A 193 9.75 0.16 -16.28
C LEU A 193 9.13 -1.15 -15.81
N PHE A 194 7.97 -1.04 -15.20
CA PHE A 194 7.12 -2.16 -14.80
C PHE A 194 5.98 -2.31 -15.79
N HIS A 195 5.80 -3.54 -16.28
CA HIS A 195 4.72 -3.87 -17.18
C HIS A 195 3.46 -4.25 -16.40
N VAL A 196 2.44 -3.41 -16.46
CA VAL A 196 1.16 -3.62 -15.76
C VAL A 196 0.08 -3.95 -16.78
N THR A 197 -0.60 -5.07 -16.57
CA THR A 197 -1.71 -5.51 -17.43
C THR A 197 -2.97 -5.67 -16.58
N LEU A 198 -4.03 -4.98 -16.97
CA LEU A 198 -5.34 -5.06 -16.33
C LEU A 198 -6.34 -5.75 -17.27
N HIS A 199 -7.24 -6.53 -16.72
CA HIS A 199 -8.30 -7.22 -17.48
C HIS A 199 -9.61 -6.46 -17.32
N ARG A 200 -10.19 -6.03 -18.46
CA ARG A 200 -11.51 -5.40 -18.48
C ARG A 200 -12.62 -6.46 -18.49
N LEU A 201 -13.85 -6.03 -18.29
CA LEU A 201 -15.02 -6.92 -18.25
C LEU A 201 -15.31 -7.62 -19.59
N ASP A 202 -14.88 -7.05 -20.71
CA ASP A 202 -14.94 -7.65 -22.04
C ASP A 202 -13.76 -8.59 -22.36
N ALA A 203 -12.92 -8.88 -21.36
CA ALA A 203 -11.68 -9.63 -21.47
C ALA A 203 -10.57 -8.95 -22.29
N SER A 204 -10.77 -7.72 -22.76
CA SER A 204 -9.68 -6.93 -23.35
C SER A 204 -8.63 -6.55 -22.29
N LEU A 205 -7.40 -6.33 -22.77
CA LEU A 205 -6.28 -5.96 -21.89
C LEU A 205 -6.07 -4.46 -21.94
N ASP A 206 -5.79 -3.91 -20.76
CA ASP A 206 -5.30 -2.55 -20.58
C ASP A 206 -3.87 -2.61 -20.06
N THR A 207 -2.92 -2.21 -20.87
CA THR A 207 -1.51 -2.45 -20.61
C THR A 207 -0.74 -1.14 -20.53
N HIS A 208 0.05 -0.98 -19.50
CA HIS A 208 0.85 0.21 -19.23
C HIS A 208 2.29 -0.16 -18.88
N ASN A 209 3.26 0.60 -19.42
CA ASN A 209 4.65 0.57 -18.99
C ASN A 209 4.84 1.71 -18.00
N VAL A 210 4.95 1.39 -16.72
CA VAL A 210 5.00 2.36 -15.62
C VAL A 210 6.43 2.51 -15.17
N PHE A 211 6.97 3.72 -15.26
CA PHE A 211 8.23 4.07 -14.59
C PHE A 211 7.99 4.19 -13.11
N VAL A 212 8.81 3.52 -12.30
CA VAL A 212 8.73 3.59 -10.85
C VAL A 212 10.12 3.77 -10.27
N THR A 213 10.27 4.72 -9.38
CA THR A 213 11.51 4.88 -8.60
C THR A 213 11.20 5.15 -7.13
N THR A 214 12.15 4.79 -6.27
CA THR A 214 12.01 4.88 -4.81
C THR A 214 13.27 5.47 -4.18
N PHE A 215 13.09 6.25 -3.13
CA PHE A 215 14.15 6.91 -2.39
C PHE A 215 14.03 6.58 -0.90
N LEU A 216 14.64 5.47 -0.48
CA LEU A 216 14.71 5.09 0.93
C LEU A 216 15.59 6.07 1.70
N GLY A 217 15.12 6.51 2.86
CA GLY A 217 15.80 7.54 3.68
C GLY A 217 15.43 8.99 3.29
N TYR A 218 14.48 9.19 2.36
CA TYR A 218 14.02 10.50 1.90
C TYR A 218 12.51 10.74 2.11
N GLY A 219 11.88 9.96 2.98
CA GLY A 219 10.57 10.32 3.52
C GLY A 219 10.67 11.47 4.53
N THR A 220 9.54 12.07 4.89
CA THR A 220 9.47 13.30 5.71
C THR A 220 10.25 13.20 7.02
N ASN A 221 10.08 12.11 7.79
CA ASN A 221 10.77 11.93 9.07
C ASN A 221 12.27 11.67 8.88
N ALA A 222 12.63 10.85 7.92
CA ALA A 222 14.03 10.55 7.61
C ALA A 222 14.76 11.78 7.07
N ALA A 223 14.15 12.54 6.17
CA ALA A 223 14.70 13.78 5.64
C ALA A 223 14.87 14.83 6.74
N ARG A 224 13.87 14.98 7.63
CA ARG A 224 13.96 15.87 8.80
C ARG A 224 15.12 15.48 9.71
N THR A 225 15.29 14.21 10.03
CA THR A 225 16.39 13.73 10.87
C THR A 225 17.75 14.07 10.25
N ARG A 226 17.92 13.83 8.95
CA ARG A 226 19.14 14.16 8.20
C ARG A 226 19.40 15.66 8.17
N TYR A 227 18.36 16.46 7.96
CA TYR A 227 18.43 17.91 7.97
C TYR A 227 18.90 18.44 9.35
N LEU A 228 18.26 17.99 10.44
CA LEU A 228 18.62 18.41 11.79
C LEU A 228 20.04 17.98 12.18
N TYR A 229 20.47 16.79 11.75
CA TYR A 229 21.83 16.33 11.94
C TYR A 229 22.84 17.25 11.22
N ALA A 230 22.62 17.53 9.94
CA ALA A 230 23.49 18.41 9.16
C ALA A 230 23.52 19.85 9.72
N LEU A 231 22.37 20.35 10.21
CA LEU A 231 22.29 21.66 10.85
C LEU A 231 23.07 21.70 12.17
N SER A 232 22.96 20.66 12.99
CA SER A 232 23.68 20.50 14.25
C SER A 232 25.21 20.46 14.02
N GLU A 233 25.67 19.67 13.09
CA GLU A 233 27.07 19.59 12.68
C GLU A 233 27.63 20.97 12.24
N ARG A 234 26.87 21.67 11.41
CA ARG A 234 27.27 22.99 10.88
C ARG A 234 27.33 24.05 11.96
N LEU A 235 26.51 23.96 12.99
CA LEU A 235 26.45 24.95 14.10
C LEU A 235 27.28 24.55 15.33
N GLY A 236 28.01 23.43 15.30
CA GLY A 236 28.83 22.97 16.43
C GLY A 236 28.00 22.37 17.57
N ALA A 237 26.89 21.68 17.23
CA ALA A 237 26.00 20.97 18.18
C ALA A 237 25.50 21.83 19.35
N PRO A 238 24.87 22.98 19.12
CA PRO A 238 24.33 23.81 20.20
C PRO A 238 23.14 23.11 20.88
N ARG A 239 22.84 23.48 22.15
CA ARG A 239 21.68 22.94 22.90
C ARG A 239 20.34 23.31 22.25
N THR A 240 20.27 24.43 21.56
CA THR A 240 19.10 24.89 20.78
C THR A 240 19.54 25.12 19.35
N LEU A 241 18.84 24.47 18.40
CA LEU A 241 19.10 24.62 16.98
C LEU A 241 18.19 25.72 16.42
N PRO A 242 18.72 26.89 16.00
CA PRO A 242 17.92 27.83 15.24
C PRO A 242 17.62 27.19 13.88
N ASP A 243 16.36 26.89 13.63
CA ASP A 243 15.91 26.27 12.40
C ASP A 243 15.28 27.34 11.48
N PRO A 244 15.93 27.73 10.39
CA PRO A 244 15.43 28.75 9.48
C PRO A 244 14.17 28.31 8.70
N CYS A 245 13.88 27.01 8.67
CA CYS A 245 12.72 26.44 7.98
C CYS A 245 11.48 26.25 8.89
N LEU A 246 11.65 26.39 10.20
CA LEU A 246 10.55 26.29 11.17
C LEU A 246 10.26 27.66 11.78
N SER A 247 8.99 28.02 11.80
CA SER A 247 8.54 29.20 12.55
C SER A 247 8.81 29.04 14.04
N LEU A 248 9.31 30.09 14.70
CA LEU A 248 9.58 30.11 16.15
C LEU A 248 8.34 29.86 17.02
N ILE A 249 7.16 29.84 16.42
CA ILE A 249 5.88 29.61 17.09
C ILE A 249 5.66 28.10 17.42
N HIS A 250 6.49 27.20 16.89
CA HIS A 250 6.32 25.74 16.99
C HIS A 250 7.49 25.02 17.71
N ILE A 251 8.30 25.76 18.46
CA ILE A 251 9.38 25.21 19.29
C ILE A 251 8.93 25.25 20.76
#